data_93e0d5f7931c871a32e17b4b65f48d57
#
_entry.id   93e0d5f7931c871a32e17b4b65f48d57
#
_cell.length_a   1.000
_cell.length_b   1.000
_cell.length_c   1.000
_cell.angle_alpha   90.00
_cell.angle_beta   90.00
_cell.angle_gamma   90.00
#
_symmetry.space_group_name_H-M   'P 1'
#
loop_
_entity.id
_entity.type
_entity.pdbx_description
1 polymer ?
#
loop_
_entity_poly.entity_id
_entity_poly.type
_entity_poly.pdbx_seq_one_letter_code
_entity_poly.pdbx_strand_id
1 'polypeptide(L)'
;MAYAERTVAPGIEVWHSTGLAGMQRILPDGCLDLILAGDQLLVAGPDTSARVNQSAAPQPVTGVRLHAGYGPLLVGVPASELRDRTVPLEDVWGSGRARLLTEQVADHPAPALAEWATSSGPVDPFGERVRSLLDRGSSVSEVADALGYSTRQLHRRLLPVFGYGPQHLGRVLRLVRAVVDADDGHPWSDVAQRAGYVGQAHLVREVRALAGVTPTELRGERVRSVQDAA
;
A
#
# COMPACT_ATOMS: atom_id res chain seq x y z
N MET A 1 20.76 3.74 -7.47
CA MET A 1 19.86 3.18 -6.47
C MET A 1 19.17 1.98 -7.09
N ALA A 2 19.07 0.89 -6.40
CA ALA A 2 18.23 -0.19 -6.87
C ALA A 2 17.03 -0.33 -5.93
N TYR A 3 15.87 0.05 -6.38
CA TYR A 3 14.60 -0.54 -5.93
C TYR A 3 14.28 -1.63 -6.94
N ALA A 4 13.87 -2.77 -6.47
CA ALA A 4 13.41 -3.88 -7.29
C ALA A 4 12.19 -4.49 -6.62
N GLU A 5 11.17 -4.77 -7.42
CA GLU A 5 9.93 -5.39 -6.98
C GLU A 5 9.58 -6.56 -7.91
N ARG A 6 9.00 -7.60 -7.36
CA ARG A 6 8.59 -8.78 -8.10
C ARG A 6 7.32 -9.38 -7.53
N THR A 7 6.31 -9.54 -8.36
CA THR A 7 5.11 -10.30 -8.02
C THR A 7 5.48 -11.78 -7.83
N VAL A 8 5.13 -12.34 -6.69
CA VAL A 8 5.39 -13.76 -6.35
C VAL A 8 4.12 -14.59 -6.38
N ALA A 9 2.98 -13.94 -6.14
CA ALA A 9 1.65 -14.51 -6.30
C ALA A 9 0.63 -13.36 -6.51
N PRO A 10 -0.58 -13.62 -6.98
CA PRO A 10 -1.61 -12.59 -7.09
C PRO A 10 -1.79 -11.84 -5.76
N GLY A 11 -1.59 -10.52 -5.76
CA GLY A 11 -1.71 -9.69 -4.58
C GLY A 11 -0.56 -9.78 -3.56
N ILE A 12 0.56 -10.41 -3.94
CA ILE A 12 1.76 -10.52 -3.10
C ILE A 12 2.99 -10.15 -3.93
N GLU A 13 3.70 -9.11 -3.50
CA GLU A 13 4.89 -8.59 -4.15
C GLU A 13 6.04 -8.54 -3.14
N VAL A 14 7.21 -9.01 -3.54
CA VAL A 14 8.44 -8.86 -2.75
C VAL A 14 9.26 -7.75 -3.36
N TRP A 15 9.71 -6.84 -2.52
CA TRP A 15 10.51 -5.70 -2.93
C TRP A 15 11.78 -5.55 -2.09
N HIS A 16 12.79 -4.96 -2.70
CA HIS A 16 14.05 -4.61 -2.06
C HIS A 16 14.45 -3.19 -2.42
N SER A 17 14.96 -2.45 -1.45
CA SER A 17 15.52 -1.12 -1.65
C SER A 17 16.87 -1.03 -0.95
N THR A 18 17.88 -0.52 -1.64
CA THR A 18 19.17 -0.19 -1.02
C THR A 18 19.07 1.01 -0.08
N GLY A 19 17.89 1.63 -0.02
CA GLY A 19 17.64 2.86 0.73
C GLY A 19 18.23 4.11 0.06
N LEU A 20 17.81 5.26 0.53
CA LEU A 20 18.33 6.56 0.14
C LEU A 20 18.56 7.39 1.40
N ALA A 21 19.65 8.14 1.46
CA ALA A 21 19.77 9.24 2.41
C ALA A 21 18.83 10.39 2.00
N GLY A 22 18.33 11.11 2.99
CA GLY A 22 17.43 12.24 2.78
C GLY A 22 15.96 11.90 2.99
N MET A 23 15.12 12.79 2.49
CA MET A 23 13.68 12.72 2.66
C MET A 23 13.06 11.81 1.58
N GLN A 24 12.21 10.91 2.01
CA GLN A 24 11.48 9.99 1.14
C GLN A 24 10.01 10.02 1.49
N ARG A 25 9.17 10.23 0.48
CA ARG A 25 7.72 10.23 0.61
C ARG A 25 7.16 8.86 0.22
N ILE A 26 6.41 8.25 1.13
CA ILE A 26 5.68 7.00 0.93
C ILE A 26 4.21 7.38 0.74
N LEU A 27 3.66 7.07 -0.42
CA LEU A 27 2.26 7.36 -0.74
C LEU A 27 1.34 6.25 -0.24
N PRO A 28 0.10 6.57 0.11
CA PRO A 28 -0.90 5.57 0.40
C PRO A 28 -1.25 4.78 -0.88
N ASP A 29 -1.28 3.46 -0.79
CA ASP A 29 -1.58 2.54 -1.89
C ASP A 29 -2.64 1.47 -1.55
N GLY A 30 -3.06 1.42 -0.30
CA GLY A 30 -4.05 0.45 0.18
C GLY A 30 -3.49 -0.90 0.57
N CYS A 31 -2.16 -1.02 0.65
CA CYS A 31 -1.46 -2.24 0.99
C CYS A 31 -0.99 -2.25 2.46
N LEU A 32 -0.57 -3.41 2.90
CA LEU A 32 0.16 -3.63 4.14
C LEU A 32 1.50 -4.26 3.77
N ASP A 33 2.58 -3.79 4.37
CA ASP A 33 3.91 -4.35 4.15
C ASP A 33 4.46 -5.01 5.43
N LEU A 34 5.11 -6.17 5.27
CA LEU A 34 6.04 -6.70 6.27
C LEU A 34 7.45 -6.42 5.79
N ILE A 35 8.23 -5.72 6.60
CA ILE A 35 9.51 -5.11 6.21
C ILE A 35 10.62 -5.59 7.14
N LEU A 36 11.67 -6.19 6.59
CA LEU A 36 12.93 -6.41 7.32
C LEU A 36 13.81 -5.16 7.16
N ALA A 37 14.09 -4.50 8.27
CA ALA A 37 14.96 -3.34 8.38
C ALA A 37 16.06 -3.65 9.42
N GLY A 38 17.29 -3.85 8.96
CA GLY A 38 18.35 -4.39 9.81
C GLY A 38 18.01 -5.80 10.30
N ASP A 39 17.92 -5.96 11.60
CA ASP A 39 17.58 -7.21 12.30
C ASP A 39 16.13 -7.25 12.84
N GLN A 40 15.29 -6.31 12.42
CA GLN A 40 13.92 -6.17 12.91
C GLN A 40 12.90 -6.30 11.80
N LEU A 41 11.84 -7.09 12.04
CA LEU A 41 10.65 -7.12 11.22
C LEU A 41 9.64 -6.08 11.70
N LEU A 42 9.20 -5.24 10.78
CA LEU A 42 8.21 -4.19 10.98
C LEU A 42 6.95 -4.49 10.16
N VAL A 43 5.79 -4.21 10.73
CA VAL A 43 4.51 -4.21 10.00
C VAL A 43 4.15 -2.76 9.72
N ALA A 44 4.11 -2.38 8.44
CA ALA A 44 3.58 -1.10 8.00
C ALA A 44 2.14 -1.29 7.55
N GLY A 45 1.22 -0.63 8.25
CA GLY A 45 -0.20 -0.70 7.94
C GLY A 45 -0.58 0.24 6.79
N PRO A 46 -1.83 0.15 6.34
CA PRO A 46 -2.33 1.01 5.27
C PRO A 46 -2.38 2.46 5.73
N ASP A 47 -1.81 3.34 4.92
CA ASP A 47 -1.77 4.77 5.21
C ASP A 47 -3.00 5.51 4.65
N THR A 48 -3.51 6.48 5.39
CA THR A 48 -4.57 7.38 4.93
C THR A 48 -4.03 8.59 4.17
N SER A 49 -2.77 8.93 4.38
CA SER A 49 -2.04 9.99 3.68
C SER A 49 -0.55 9.66 3.64
N ALA A 50 0.20 10.37 2.80
CA ALA A 50 1.63 10.14 2.67
C ALA A 50 2.38 10.31 3.99
N ARG A 51 3.33 9.42 4.22
CA ARG A 51 4.34 9.55 5.27
C ARG A 51 5.66 10.02 4.67
N VAL A 52 6.40 10.76 5.47
CA VAL A 52 7.75 11.21 5.10
C VAL A 52 8.75 10.54 6.04
N ASN A 53 9.61 9.72 5.47
CA ASN A 53 10.75 9.13 6.16
C ASN A 53 12.00 9.97 5.86
N GLN A 54 12.77 10.25 6.91
CA GLN A 54 14.07 10.90 6.77
C GLN A 54 15.15 9.95 7.27
N SER A 55 16.09 9.63 6.43
CA SER A 55 17.24 8.78 6.76
C SER A 55 18.54 9.56 6.62
N ALA A 56 19.41 9.47 7.63
CA ALA A 56 20.73 10.09 7.59
C ALA A 56 21.69 9.37 6.62
N ALA A 57 21.49 8.06 6.40
CA ALA A 57 22.29 7.24 5.52
C ALA A 57 21.41 6.22 4.79
N PRO A 58 21.84 5.73 3.62
CA PRO A 58 21.18 4.61 2.96
C PRO A 58 21.13 3.38 3.87
N GLN A 59 19.96 2.79 4.01
CA GLN A 59 19.79 1.53 4.73
C GLN A 59 19.01 0.56 3.86
N PRO A 60 19.60 -0.62 3.54
CA PRO A 60 18.90 -1.62 2.76
C PRO A 60 17.71 -2.17 3.56
N VAL A 61 16.59 -2.29 2.88
CA VAL A 61 15.36 -2.87 3.42
C VAL A 61 14.78 -3.85 2.41
N THR A 62 14.20 -4.92 2.90
CA THR A 62 13.47 -5.88 2.07
C THR A 62 12.09 -6.06 2.66
N GLY A 63 11.08 -6.05 1.84
CA GLY A 63 9.71 -6.21 2.30
C GLY A 63 8.86 -7.09 1.39
N VAL A 64 7.74 -7.51 1.93
CA VAL A 64 6.66 -8.10 1.15
C VAL A 64 5.44 -7.21 1.29
N ARG A 65 4.93 -6.79 0.13
CA ARG A 65 3.68 -6.02 -0.01
C ARG A 65 2.51 -6.96 -0.15
N LEU A 66 1.51 -6.73 0.67
CA LEU A 66 0.31 -7.54 0.78
C LEU A 66 -0.90 -6.71 0.37
N HIS A 67 -1.43 -6.98 -0.81
CA HIS A 67 -2.61 -6.32 -1.34
C HIS A 67 -3.89 -6.75 -0.58
N ALA A 68 -5.00 -6.24 -1.03
CA ALA A 68 -6.33 -6.37 -0.45
C ALA A 68 -6.64 -7.72 0.22
N GLY A 69 -6.74 -7.72 1.53
CA GLY A 69 -7.15 -8.87 2.32
C GLY A 69 -6.03 -9.82 2.76
N TYR A 70 -4.88 -9.84 2.08
CA TYR A 70 -3.75 -10.69 2.46
C TYR A 70 -3.10 -10.24 3.79
N GLY A 71 -2.90 -8.93 3.95
CA GLY A 71 -2.23 -8.38 5.12
C GLY A 71 -2.87 -8.81 6.43
N PRO A 72 -4.16 -8.54 6.68
CA PRO A 72 -4.84 -8.97 7.90
C PRO A 72 -4.85 -10.48 8.11
N LEU A 73 -4.95 -11.27 7.04
CA LEU A 73 -4.91 -12.73 7.12
C LEU A 73 -3.56 -13.23 7.63
N LEU A 74 -2.46 -12.72 7.05
CA LEU A 74 -1.10 -13.14 7.37
C LEU A 74 -0.61 -12.61 8.71
N VAL A 75 -0.88 -11.34 8.97
CA VAL A 75 -0.45 -10.68 10.21
C VAL A 75 -1.36 -11.06 11.39
N GLY A 76 -2.62 -11.42 11.12
CA GLY A 76 -3.56 -11.93 12.13
C GLY A 76 -4.27 -10.84 12.92
N VAL A 77 -4.20 -9.57 12.48
CA VAL A 77 -4.93 -8.44 13.07
C VAL A 77 -5.63 -7.64 11.98
N PRO A 78 -6.78 -7.01 12.29
CA PRO A 78 -7.47 -6.14 11.35
C PRO A 78 -6.58 -4.98 10.87
N ALA A 79 -6.64 -4.64 9.58
CA ALA A 79 -5.90 -3.51 9.03
C ALA A 79 -6.23 -2.17 9.74
N SER A 80 -7.43 -2.04 10.31
CA SER A 80 -7.83 -0.87 11.08
C SER A 80 -7.01 -0.63 12.35
N GLU A 81 -6.40 -1.67 12.93
CA GLU A 81 -5.53 -1.55 14.10
C GLU A 81 -4.12 -1.08 13.73
N LEU A 82 -3.74 -1.28 12.47
CA LEU A 82 -2.42 -0.92 11.92
C LEU A 82 -2.48 0.37 11.08
N ARG A 83 -3.66 0.95 10.89
CA ARG A 83 -3.83 2.15 10.06
C ARG A 83 -2.95 3.32 10.51
N ASP A 84 -2.22 3.92 9.56
CA ASP A 84 -1.29 5.03 9.78
C ASP A 84 -0.16 4.69 10.81
N ARG A 85 0.19 3.42 10.92
CA ARG A 85 1.20 2.94 11.89
C ARG A 85 2.24 2.05 11.22
N THR A 86 3.46 2.13 11.71
CA THR A 86 4.49 1.10 11.53
C THR A 86 4.89 0.64 12.91
N VAL A 87 4.77 -0.65 13.16
CA VAL A 87 5.03 -1.26 14.48
C VAL A 87 5.97 -2.46 14.32
N PRO A 88 6.80 -2.75 15.34
CA PRO A 88 7.53 -4.02 15.37
C PRO A 88 6.58 -5.21 15.27
N LEU A 89 6.97 -6.25 14.52
CA LEU A 89 6.17 -7.47 14.44
C LEU A 89 5.96 -8.13 15.80
N GLU A 90 6.91 -7.96 16.71
CA GLU A 90 6.82 -8.49 18.08
C GLU A 90 5.69 -7.86 18.91
N ASP A 91 5.31 -6.61 18.61
CA ASP A 91 4.17 -5.94 19.25
C ASP A 91 2.83 -6.56 18.80
N VAL A 92 2.82 -7.23 17.65
CA VAL A 92 1.64 -7.89 17.09
C VAL A 92 1.58 -9.37 17.45
N TRP A 93 2.72 -10.06 17.38
CA TRP A 93 2.79 -11.53 17.54
C TRP A 93 3.37 -12.00 18.87
N GLY A 94 3.98 -11.09 19.64
CA GLY A 94 4.85 -11.43 20.74
C GLY A 94 6.27 -11.82 20.28
N SER A 95 7.26 -11.58 21.15
CA SER A 95 8.69 -11.68 20.82
C SER A 95 9.11 -13.07 20.34
N GLY A 96 8.54 -14.15 20.87
CA GLY A 96 8.93 -15.52 20.50
C GLY A 96 8.63 -15.86 19.04
N ARG A 97 7.39 -15.59 18.58
CA ARG A 97 6.96 -15.87 17.21
C ARG A 97 7.63 -14.93 16.21
N ALA A 98 7.73 -13.64 16.54
CA ALA A 98 8.38 -12.66 15.70
C ALA A 98 9.84 -13.00 15.47
N ARG A 99 10.57 -13.38 16.52
CA ARG A 99 11.99 -13.79 16.45
C ARG A 99 12.18 -14.98 15.52
N LEU A 100 11.33 -16.01 15.60
CA LEU A 100 11.43 -17.18 14.71
C LEU A 100 11.35 -16.80 13.24
N LEU A 101 10.41 -15.92 12.86
CA LEU A 101 10.33 -15.45 11.49
C LEU A 101 11.54 -14.57 11.13
N THR A 102 11.99 -13.70 12.04
CA THR A 102 13.17 -12.86 11.81
C THR A 102 14.42 -13.71 11.53
N GLU A 103 14.65 -14.77 12.32
CA GLU A 103 15.74 -15.72 12.10
C GLU A 103 15.61 -16.45 10.75
N GLN A 104 14.40 -16.83 10.35
CA GLN A 104 14.15 -17.49 9.06
C GLN A 104 14.45 -16.60 7.85
N VAL A 105 14.20 -15.30 7.96
CA VAL A 105 14.37 -14.37 6.84
C VAL A 105 15.73 -13.70 6.80
N ALA A 106 16.56 -13.86 7.83
CA ALA A 106 17.82 -13.11 8.00
C ALA A 106 18.82 -13.33 6.86
N ASP A 107 19.06 -14.59 6.47
CA ASP A 107 20.09 -14.93 5.47
C ASP A 107 19.65 -14.64 4.04
N HIS A 108 18.38 -14.88 3.72
CA HIS A 108 17.78 -14.72 2.39
C HIS A 108 16.43 -14.03 2.46
N PRO A 109 16.38 -12.72 2.77
CA PRO A 109 15.14 -12.02 3.09
C PRO A 109 14.05 -12.13 2.00
N ALA A 110 14.38 -11.85 0.75
CA ALA A 110 13.39 -11.82 -0.31
C ALA A 110 12.74 -13.19 -0.60
N PRO A 111 13.49 -14.30 -0.79
CA PRO A 111 12.87 -15.62 -0.94
C PRO A 111 12.10 -16.06 0.30
N ALA A 112 12.62 -15.85 1.50
CA ALA A 112 11.97 -16.30 2.73
C ALA A 112 10.68 -15.53 3.03
N LEU A 113 10.64 -14.21 2.79
CA LEU A 113 9.42 -13.41 2.87
C LEU A 113 8.39 -13.84 1.81
N ALA A 114 8.83 -14.18 0.59
CA ALA A 114 7.96 -14.71 -0.44
C ALA A 114 7.32 -16.04 -0.02
N GLU A 115 8.12 -16.98 0.49
CA GLU A 115 7.66 -18.27 0.98
C GLU A 115 6.65 -18.08 2.14
N TRP A 116 7.01 -17.27 3.12
CA TRP A 116 6.11 -16.94 4.22
C TRP A 116 4.77 -16.38 3.73
N ALA A 117 4.79 -15.40 2.84
CA ALA A 117 3.59 -14.74 2.36
C ALA A 117 2.71 -15.66 1.51
N THR A 118 3.31 -16.60 0.78
CA THR A 118 2.57 -17.57 -0.05
C THR A 118 2.14 -18.83 0.69
N SER A 119 2.61 -19.05 1.92
CA SER A 119 2.24 -20.20 2.75
C SER A 119 0.80 -20.13 3.30
N SER A 120 0.15 -18.98 3.18
CA SER A 120 -1.23 -18.80 3.63
C SER A 120 -2.21 -19.53 2.73
N GLY A 121 -3.28 -19.99 3.31
CA GLY A 121 -4.41 -20.54 2.57
C GLY A 121 -5.11 -19.51 1.68
N PRO A 122 -6.19 -19.91 1.00
CA PRO A 122 -6.92 -19.04 0.09
C PRO A 122 -7.47 -17.81 0.83
N VAL A 123 -7.30 -16.64 0.22
CA VAL A 123 -7.80 -15.35 0.72
C VAL A 123 -9.24 -15.15 0.25
N ASP A 124 -10.07 -14.60 1.12
CA ASP A 124 -11.41 -14.15 0.72
C ASP A 124 -11.30 -13.12 -0.41
N PRO A 125 -11.86 -13.38 -1.60
CA PRO A 125 -11.75 -12.49 -2.76
C PRO A 125 -12.53 -11.17 -2.58
N PHE A 126 -13.19 -10.96 -1.45
CA PHE A 126 -13.99 -9.77 -1.17
C PHE A 126 -13.17 -8.48 -1.32
N GLY A 127 -11.99 -8.42 -0.70
CA GLY A 127 -11.12 -7.25 -0.76
C GLY A 127 -10.70 -6.92 -2.20
N GLU A 128 -10.25 -7.92 -2.93
CA GLU A 128 -9.83 -7.74 -4.34
C GLU A 128 -11.01 -7.35 -5.24
N ARG A 129 -12.19 -7.92 -5.04
CA ARG A 129 -13.39 -7.52 -5.81
C ARG A 129 -13.77 -6.07 -5.58
N VAL A 130 -13.73 -5.61 -4.32
CA VAL A 130 -14.01 -4.19 -4.00
C VAL A 130 -12.95 -3.29 -4.61
N ARG A 131 -11.66 -3.62 -4.44
CA ARG A 131 -10.55 -2.87 -5.02
C ARG A 131 -10.72 -2.74 -6.53
N SER A 132 -10.94 -3.86 -7.22
CA SER A 132 -11.10 -3.90 -8.67
C SER A 132 -12.31 -3.07 -9.16
N LEU A 133 -13.44 -3.07 -8.47
CA LEU A 133 -14.60 -2.24 -8.83
C LEU A 133 -14.31 -0.75 -8.66
N LEU A 134 -13.74 -0.35 -7.52
CA LEU A 134 -13.36 1.04 -7.25
C LEU A 134 -12.27 1.53 -8.21
N ASP A 135 -11.33 0.68 -8.55
CA ASP A 135 -10.24 1.01 -9.48
C ASP A 135 -10.76 1.26 -10.90
N ARG A 136 -11.81 0.57 -11.32
CA ARG A 136 -12.53 0.85 -12.57
C ARG A 136 -13.45 2.07 -12.50
N GLY A 137 -13.48 2.78 -11.39
CA GLY A 137 -14.23 4.02 -11.23
C GLY A 137 -15.68 3.84 -10.74
N SER A 138 -16.08 2.62 -10.32
CA SER A 138 -17.42 2.43 -9.74
C SER A 138 -17.58 3.29 -8.47
N SER A 139 -18.77 3.86 -8.32
CA SER A 139 -19.16 4.56 -7.10
C SER A 139 -19.34 3.58 -5.93
N VAL A 140 -19.30 4.10 -4.71
CA VAL A 140 -19.51 3.28 -3.49
C VAL A 140 -20.87 2.59 -3.50
N SER A 141 -21.90 3.24 -4.04
CA SER A 141 -23.24 2.65 -4.19
C SER A 141 -23.22 1.47 -5.14
N GLU A 142 -22.66 1.65 -6.35
CA GLU A 142 -22.55 0.60 -7.34
C GLU A 142 -21.75 -0.61 -6.83
N VAL A 143 -20.66 -0.38 -6.08
CA VAL A 143 -19.90 -1.46 -5.45
C VAL A 143 -20.73 -2.19 -4.40
N ALA A 144 -21.47 -1.46 -3.58
CA ALA A 144 -22.33 -2.07 -2.56
C ALA A 144 -23.44 -2.92 -3.21
N ASP A 145 -24.12 -2.38 -4.21
CA ASP A 145 -25.18 -3.07 -4.97
C ASP A 145 -24.65 -4.34 -5.68
N ALA A 146 -23.49 -4.23 -6.34
CA ALA A 146 -22.86 -5.35 -7.06
C ALA A 146 -22.43 -6.51 -6.12
N LEU A 147 -22.23 -6.22 -4.85
CA LEU A 147 -21.83 -7.20 -3.83
C LEU A 147 -22.99 -7.62 -2.90
N GLY A 148 -24.19 -7.07 -3.10
CA GLY A 148 -25.36 -7.37 -2.29
C GLY A 148 -25.32 -6.78 -0.86
N TYR A 149 -24.65 -5.61 -0.69
CA TYR A 149 -24.54 -4.92 0.59
C TYR A 149 -25.19 -3.55 0.54
N SER A 150 -25.63 -3.06 1.70
CA SER A 150 -25.81 -1.61 1.88
C SER A 150 -24.44 -0.93 1.97
N THR A 151 -24.37 0.37 1.65
CA THR A 151 -23.14 1.17 1.77
C THR A 151 -22.55 1.12 3.19
N ARG A 152 -23.41 1.07 4.23
CA ARG A 152 -22.99 0.92 5.63
C ARG A 152 -22.36 -0.46 5.90
N GLN A 153 -22.94 -1.52 5.37
CA GLN A 153 -22.37 -2.88 5.49
C GLN A 153 -21.03 -2.97 4.77
N LEU A 154 -20.96 -2.45 3.54
CA LEU A 154 -19.71 -2.37 2.78
C LEU A 154 -18.63 -1.64 3.56
N HIS A 155 -18.93 -0.45 4.10
CA HIS A 155 -17.99 0.31 4.92
C HIS A 155 -17.47 -0.50 6.11
N ARG A 156 -18.37 -1.12 6.87
CA ARG A 156 -17.99 -1.92 8.04
C ARG A 156 -17.11 -3.12 7.70
N ARG A 157 -17.40 -3.78 6.57
CA ARG A 157 -16.61 -4.95 6.10
C ARG A 157 -15.24 -4.56 5.57
N LEU A 158 -15.07 -3.33 5.05
CA LEU A 158 -13.78 -2.87 4.52
C LEU A 158 -12.80 -2.43 5.61
N LEU A 159 -13.27 -1.95 6.76
CA LEU A 159 -12.39 -1.52 7.84
C LEU A 159 -11.34 -2.57 8.27
N PRO A 160 -11.71 -3.84 8.52
CA PRO A 160 -10.71 -4.84 8.87
C PRO A 160 -9.79 -5.23 7.71
N VAL A 161 -10.19 -5.00 6.45
CA VAL A 161 -9.45 -5.40 5.25
C VAL A 161 -8.45 -4.32 4.80
N PHE A 162 -8.89 -3.05 4.79
CA PHE A 162 -8.11 -1.92 4.26
C PHE A 162 -7.77 -0.84 5.30
N GLY A 163 -8.23 -0.98 6.53
CA GLY A 163 -8.06 0.04 7.56
C GLY A 163 -9.00 1.24 7.42
N TYR A 164 -9.68 1.42 6.28
CA TYR A 164 -10.58 2.55 5.99
C TYR A 164 -11.75 2.13 5.08
N GLY A 165 -12.71 3.04 4.93
CA GLY A 165 -13.91 2.77 4.16
C GLY A 165 -13.73 2.95 2.64
N PRO A 166 -14.75 2.56 1.84
CA PRO A 166 -14.66 2.50 0.39
C PRO A 166 -14.44 3.87 -0.28
N GLN A 167 -14.95 4.94 0.30
CA GLN A 167 -14.72 6.29 -0.21
C GLN A 167 -13.24 6.67 -0.17
N HIS A 168 -12.57 6.37 0.97
CA HIS A 168 -11.14 6.66 1.12
C HIS A 168 -10.30 5.77 0.21
N LEU A 169 -10.60 4.47 0.13
CA LEU A 169 -9.94 3.55 -0.81
C LEU A 169 -10.04 4.05 -2.25
N GLY A 170 -11.22 4.49 -2.70
CA GLY A 170 -11.38 5.04 -4.05
C GLY A 170 -10.55 6.31 -4.29
N ARG A 171 -10.31 7.14 -3.26
CA ARG A 171 -9.40 8.30 -3.35
C ARG A 171 -7.94 7.86 -3.48
N VAL A 172 -7.51 6.90 -2.68
CA VAL A 172 -6.16 6.31 -2.74
C VAL A 172 -5.90 5.71 -4.11
N LEU A 173 -6.79 4.87 -4.63
CA LEU A 173 -6.64 4.25 -5.95
C LEU A 173 -6.58 5.27 -7.09
N ARG A 174 -7.36 6.38 -7.00
CA ARG A 174 -7.24 7.47 -7.96
C ARG A 174 -5.89 8.19 -7.89
N LEU A 175 -5.35 8.38 -6.68
CA LEU A 175 -4.01 8.95 -6.52
C LEU A 175 -2.96 8.05 -7.17
N VAL A 176 -3.02 6.74 -6.91
CA VAL A 176 -2.11 5.74 -7.51
C VAL A 176 -2.12 5.86 -9.04
N ARG A 177 -3.29 5.83 -9.68
CA ARG A 177 -3.40 6.00 -11.14
C ARG A 177 -2.84 7.33 -11.63
N ALA A 178 -3.14 8.42 -10.89
CA ALA A 178 -2.64 9.75 -11.28
C ALA A 178 -1.12 9.85 -11.21
N VAL A 179 -0.48 9.15 -10.27
CA VAL A 179 0.98 9.10 -10.16
C VAL A 179 1.57 8.33 -11.35
N VAL A 180 1.04 7.16 -11.67
CA VAL A 180 1.48 6.37 -12.84
C VAL A 180 1.35 7.17 -14.13
N ASP A 181 0.17 7.74 -14.42
CA ASP A 181 -0.05 8.58 -15.61
C ASP A 181 0.89 9.81 -15.64
N ALA A 182 1.22 10.38 -14.49
CA ALA A 182 2.12 11.51 -14.40
C ALA A 182 3.58 11.13 -14.70
N ASP A 183 4.01 9.94 -14.30
CA ASP A 183 5.37 9.44 -14.58
C ASP A 183 5.55 9.09 -16.05
N ASP A 184 4.49 8.68 -16.75
CA ASP A 184 4.46 8.54 -18.21
C ASP A 184 4.56 9.88 -18.95
N GLY A 185 4.67 11.00 -18.22
CA GLY A 185 4.88 12.34 -18.78
C GLY A 185 3.60 13.04 -19.24
N HIS A 186 2.43 12.51 -18.98
CA HIS A 186 1.17 13.15 -19.36
C HIS A 186 0.96 14.53 -18.69
N PRO A 187 0.36 15.52 -19.39
CA PRO A 187 -0.06 16.78 -18.79
C PRO A 187 -1.05 16.58 -17.66
N TRP A 188 -1.01 17.44 -16.65
CA TRP A 188 -1.91 17.32 -15.47
C TRP A 188 -3.41 17.41 -15.80
N SER A 189 -3.79 18.08 -16.91
CA SER A 189 -5.15 18.07 -17.44
C SER A 189 -5.61 16.67 -17.83
N ASP A 190 -4.76 15.96 -18.55
CA ASP A 190 -5.03 14.62 -19.08
C ASP A 190 -4.97 13.58 -17.95
N VAL A 191 -3.98 13.69 -17.07
CA VAL A 191 -3.90 12.88 -15.84
C VAL A 191 -5.19 13.00 -15.01
N ALA A 192 -5.72 14.23 -14.84
CA ALA A 192 -6.96 14.43 -14.10
C ALA A 192 -8.14 13.66 -14.73
N GLN A 193 -8.27 13.73 -16.04
CA GLN A 193 -9.35 13.03 -16.76
C GLN A 193 -9.19 11.50 -16.69
N ARG A 194 -8.01 10.99 -16.99
CA ARG A 194 -7.69 9.55 -17.03
C ARG A 194 -7.82 8.90 -15.65
N ALA A 195 -7.35 9.57 -14.60
CA ALA A 195 -7.46 9.08 -13.23
C ALA A 195 -8.87 9.22 -12.62
N GLY A 196 -9.84 9.86 -13.32
CA GLY A 196 -11.23 9.99 -12.89
C GLY A 196 -11.48 11.14 -11.91
N TYR A 197 -10.70 12.22 -12.01
CA TYR A 197 -11.00 13.49 -11.34
C TYR A 197 -11.94 14.34 -12.21
N VAL A 198 -12.77 15.16 -11.58
CA VAL A 198 -13.68 16.07 -12.30
C VAL A 198 -12.91 17.12 -13.13
N GLY A 199 -11.65 17.41 -12.76
CA GLY A 199 -10.76 18.31 -13.47
C GLY A 199 -9.51 18.58 -12.67
N GLN A 200 -8.56 19.33 -13.27
CA GLN A 200 -7.22 19.58 -12.70
C GLN A 200 -7.28 20.24 -11.30
N ALA A 201 -8.21 21.15 -11.05
CA ALA A 201 -8.36 21.77 -9.72
C ALA A 201 -8.78 20.74 -8.64
N HIS A 202 -9.60 19.75 -9.00
CA HIS A 202 -9.94 18.63 -8.12
C HIS A 202 -8.72 17.74 -7.86
N LEU A 203 -7.98 17.35 -8.90
CA LEU A 203 -6.74 16.60 -8.77
C LEU A 203 -5.77 17.29 -7.82
N VAL A 204 -5.51 18.59 -7.99
CA VAL A 204 -4.59 19.37 -7.14
C VAL A 204 -4.99 19.30 -5.67
N ARG A 205 -6.30 19.48 -5.36
CA ARG A 205 -6.80 19.38 -3.97
C ARG A 205 -6.62 17.98 -3.37
N GLU A 206 -6.96 16.95 -4.15
CA GLU A 206 -6.86 15.55 -3.68
C GLU A 206 -5.41 15.11 -3.50
N VAL A 207 -4.52 15.45 -4.44
CA VAL A 207 -3.08 15.16 -4.30
C VAL A 207 -2.50 15.86 -3.07
N ARG A 208 -2.81 17.14 -2.85
CA ARG A 208 -2.39 17.84 -1.62
C ARG A 208 -2.92 17.18 -0.36
N ALA A 209 -4.17 16.74 -0.36
CA ALA A 209 -4.78 16.09 0.80
C ALA A 209 -4.17 14.73 1.12
N LEU A 210 -3.79 13.95 0.10
CA LEU A 210 -3.27 12.60 0.28
C LEU A 210 -1.74 12.54 0.29
N ALA A 211 -1.07 13.34 -0.55
CA ALA A 211 0.38 13.34 -0.66
C ALA A 211 1.07 14.46 0.15
N GLY A 212 0.33 15.46 0.62
CA GLY A 212 0.88 16.59 1.40
C GLY A 212 1.64 17.63 0.57
N VAL A 213 1.73 17.44 -0.74
CA VAL A 213 2.44 18.33 -1.69
C VAL A 213 1.61 18.55 -2.95
N THR A 214 2.02 19.50 -3.78
CA THR A 214 1.36 19.72 -5.07
C THR A 214 1.70 18.60 -6.06
N PRO A 215 0.89 18.38 -7.11
CA PRO A 215 1.20 17.43 -8.17
C PRO A 215 2.59 17.66 -8.81
N THR A 216 2.98 18.91 -9.01
CA THR A 216 4.28 19.27 -9.61
C THR A 216 5.46 18.93 -8.68
N GLU A 217 5.32 19.23 -7.38
CA GLU A 217 6.31 18.83 -6.37
C GLU A 217 6.42 17.31 -6.27
N LEU A 218 5.27 16.61 -6.26
CA LEU A 218 5.23 15.15 -6.20
C LEU A 218 5.97 14.50 -7.38
N ARG A 219 5.79 15.02 -8.60
CA ARG A 219 6.51 14.54 -9.79
C ARG A 219 8.01 14.76 -9.68
N GLY A 220 8.44 15.81 -9.01
CA GLY A 220 9.87 16.11 -8.79
C GLY A 220 10.52 15.31 -7.67
N GLU A 221 9.73 14.68 -6.80
CA GLU A 221 10.22 13.88 -5.69
C GLU A 221 10.47 12.42 -6.09
N ARG A 222 11.42 11.77 -5.40
CA ARG A 222 11.60 10.32 -5.52
C ARG A 222 10.54 9.62 -4.67
N VAL A 223 9.47 9.17 -5.30
CA VAL A 223 8.37 8.44 -4.68
C VAL A 223 8.73 6.96 -4.59
N ARG A 224 8.50 6.33 -3.43
CA ARG A 224 8.91 4.95 -3.17
C ARG A 224 7.88 3.91 -3.56
N SER A 225 6.63 4.22 -3.53
CA SER A 225 5.61 3.21 -3.72
C SER A 225 5.03 3.26 -5.10
N VAL A 226 4.81 2.50 -5.92
CA VAL A 226 4.02 2.46 -7.17
C VAL A 226 4.82 2.68 -8.45
N GLN A 227 5.93 3.40 -8.43
CA GLN A 227 6.62 3.82 -9.66
C GLN A 227 7.60 2.81 -10.23
N ASP A 228 8.00 1.80 -9.47
CA ASP A 228 8.96 0.80 -9.90
C ASP A 228 8.28 -0.54 -10.29
N ALA A 229 6.96 -0.55 -10.38
CA ALA A 229 6.14 -1.72 -10.75
C ALA A 229 5.63 -1.69 -12.20
N ALA A 230 6.20 -0.82 -13.05
CA ALA A 230 5.89 -0.75 -14.48
C ALA A 230 6.97 -1.41 -15.34
#